data_13b2a19dbfdd5460aab2ef6ac3af5241
#
_entry.id   13b2a19dbfdd5460aab2ef6ac3af5241
#
_cell.length_a   1.000
_cell.length_b   1.000
_cell.length_c   1.000
_cell.angle_alpha   90.00
_cell.angle_beta   90.00
_cell.angle_gamma   90.00
#
_symmetry.space_group_name_H-M   'P 1'
#
loop_
_entity.id
_entity.type
_entity.pdbx_description
1 polymer ?
#
loop_
_entity_poly.entity_id
_entity_poly.type
_entity_poly.pdbx_seq_one_letter_code
_entity_poly.pdbx_strand_id
1 'polypeptide(L)'
;MAITAEQQNSRLEGPKPPKGKIVLQAPPELEPSDGVNTLLTSLVPLLGTASAMVMMLMTNSGLTGMLTGGMFMVSSLGFVAVNGFRQRSQRMANLAAARREYLTYLAGIRKTVRTAGRKQRNAALWNAPSPSSLTAIAQEPERCWERVPADDDFMILRCGTHSVPLCLQLESPELPPLAQLDPVSASAAHRFMLAHKTLHNMPYGIDLRKYKRVELLGNESQTQALARAMICQAAVWHPAECCRVLVLASADRMGQWEWVRLLPHNRVLNEKYLEGTYNGHGFMLTSNVREVDALIGEEVLSRNRRA
;
A
#
# COMPACT_ATOMS: atom_id res chain seq x y z
N MET A 1 -25.43 -13.33 -34.36
CA MET A 1 -26.32 -13.48 -33.18
C MET A 1 -26.27 -12.18 -32.43
N ALA A 2 -27.34 -11.39 -32.49
CA ALA A 2 -27.47 -10.20 -31.67
C ALA A 2 -27.70 -10.65 -30.24
N ILE A 3 -26.76 -10.37 -29.33
CA ILE A 3 -26.96 -10.57 -27.92
C ILE A 3 -27.94 -9.49 -27.48
N THR A 4 -29.17 -9.91 -27.21
CA THR A 4 -30.24 -9.04 -26.70
C THR A 4 -29.81 -8.44 -25.38
N ALA A 5 -30.15 -7.16 -25.15
CA ALA A 5 -29.80 -6.39 -23.93
C ALA A 5 -30.22 -7.02 -22.58
N GLU A 6 -31.03 -8.07 -22.61
CA GLU A 6 -31.50 -8.84 -21.46
C GLU A 6 -30.50 -9.88 -20.93
N GLN A 7 -29.43 -10.20 -21.66
CA GLN A 7 -28.34 -11.07 -21.21
C GLN A 7 -27.13 -10.29 -20.66
N GLN A 8 -27.36 -9.10 -20.15
CA GLN A 8 -26.37 -8.42 -19.32
C GLN A 8 -26.26 -9.22 -17.99
N ASN A 9 -25.49 -10.30 -18.04
CA ASN A 9 -25.10 -11.07 -16.86
C ASN A 9 -24.64 -10.07 -15.81
N SER A 10 -25.19 -10.19 -14.60
CA SER A 10 -24.75 -9.39 -13.46
C SER A 10 -23.23 -9.57 -13.35
N ARG A 11 -22.50 -8.51 -13.62
CA ARG A 11 -21.03 -8.47 -13.53
C ARG A 11 -20.60 -9.14 -12.22
N LEU A 12 -19.61 -10.02 -12.27
CA LEU A 12 -19.06 -10.65 -11.07
C LEU A 12 -18.48 -9.60 -10.12
N GLU A 13 -18.98 -9.59 -8.89
CA GLU A 13 -18.42 -8.72 -7.86
C GLU A 13 -16.99 -9.14 -7.52
N GLY A 14 -16.03 -8.28 -7.82
CA GLY A 14 -14.64 -8.47 -7.43
C GLY A 14 -14.40 -8.33 -5.92
N PRO A 15 -13.29 -8.85 -5.41
CA PRO A 15 -12.91 -8.68 -4.02
C PRO A 15 -12.78 -7.19 -3.68
N LYS A 16 -13.38 -6.77 -2.55
CA LYS A 16 -13.33 -5.38 -2.08
C LYS A 16 -12.17 -5.21 -1.09
N PRO A 17 -11.36 -4.14 -1.21
CA PRO A 17 -10.33 -3.85 -0.22
C PRO A 17 -10.98 -3.48 1.12
N PRO A 18 -10.39 -3.89 2.26
CA PRO A 18 -10.89 -3.48 3.56
C PRO A 18 -10.76 -1.96 3.72
N LYS A 19 -11.73 -1.36 4.39
CA LYS A 19 -11.74 0.08 4.73
C LYS A 19 -11.59 0.22 6.24
N GLY A 20 -10.96 1.29 6.69
CA GLY A 20 -10.85 1.62 8.11
C GLY A 20 -9.55 2.32 8.45
N LYS A 21 -9.37 2.56 9.75
CA LYS A 21 -8.16 3.15 10.30
C LYS A 21 -7.64 2.31 11.46
N ILE A 22 -6.36 2.32 11.65
CA ILE A 22 -5.65 1.71 12.77
C ILE A 22 -4.86 2.81 13.45
N VAL A 23 -5.27 3.16 14.66
CA VAL A 23 -4.49 4.05 15.52
C VAL A 23 -3.48 3.19 16.26
N LEU A 24 -2.20 3.48 16.12
CA LEU A 24 -1.15 2.78 16.85
C LEU A 24 -1.18 3.21 18.32
N GLN A 25 -0.80 2.29 19.22
CA GLN A 25 -0.55 2.63 20.60
C GLN A 25 0.73 3.46 20.73
N ALA A 26 0.77 4.35 21.72
CA ALA A 26 1.98 5.12 22.02
C ALA A 26 3.11 4.19 22.45
N PRO A 27 4.36 4.46 22.05
CA PRO A 27 5.52 3.76 22.58
C PRO A 27 5.60 3.95 24.10
N PRO A 28 6.20 3.00 24.85
CA PRO A 28 6.37 3.13 26.29
C PRO A 28 7.19 4.37 26.65
N GLU A 29 6.78 5.02 27.73
CA GLU A 29 7.46 6.17 28.28
C GLU A 29 8.64 5.72 29.15
N LEU A 30 9.67 6.55 29.18
CA LEU A 30 10.75 6.41 30.15
C LEU A 30 10.25 6.90 31.51
N GLU A 31 10.43 6.09 32.56
CA GLU A 31 10.16 6.55 33.88
C GLU A 31 11.01 7.81 34.18
N PRO A 32 10.38 8.91 34.64
CA PRO A 32 11.13 10.11 34.97
C PRO A 32 12.25 9.78 35.96
N SER A 33 13.42 10.28 35.69
CA SER A 33 14.53 10.14 36.61
C SER A 33 14.28 11.07 37.84
N ASP A 34 13.58 10.57 38.84
CA ASP A 34 13.42 11.25 40.12
C ASP A 34 14.75 11.32 40.87
N GLY A 35 15.78 11.89 40.23
CA GLY A 35 17.13 11.93 40.77
C GLY A 35 17.20 12.59 42.16
N VAL A 36 16.41 13.66 42.32
CA VAL A 36 16.41 14.40 43.60
C VAL A 36 15.59 13.65 44.67
N ASN A 37 14.42 13.12 44.34
CA ASN A 37 13.59 12.37 45.31
C ASN A 37 14.24 11.05 45.70
N THR A 38 14.92 10.38 44.77
CA THR A 38 15.66 9.14 45.08
C THR A 38 16.86 9.43 45.96
N LEU A 39 17.55 10.56 45.78
CA LEU A 39 18.61 10.98 46.65
C LEU A 39 18.07 11.35 48.07
N LEU A 40 16.96 12.09 48.12
CA LEU A 40 16.34 12.45 49.41
C LEU A 40 15.88 11.22 50.21
N THR A 41 15.20 10.27 49.55
CA THR A 41 14.77 9.02 50.20
C THR A 41 15.94 8.13 50.62
N SER A 42 17.05 8.19 49.89
CA SER A 42 18.30 7.48 50.29
C SER A 42 19.06 8.17 51.41
N LEU A 43 18.89 9.48 51.61
CA LEU A 43 19.53 10.24 52.68
C LEU A 43 18.84 10.05 54.02
N VAL A 44 17.56 9.76 54.07
CA VAL A 44 16.81 9.57 55.34
C VAL A 44 17.42 8.48 56.24
N PRO A 45 17.72 7.28 55.74
CA PRO A 45 18.41 6.25 56.58
C PRO A 45 19.82 6.68 57.03
N LEU A 46 20.54 7.44 56.16
CA LEU A 46 21.88 7.95 56.47
C LEU A 46 21.83 9.00 57.62
N LEU A 47 20.82 9.87 57.62
CA LEU A 47 20.63 10.84 58.72
C LEU A 47 20.26 10.15 60.02
N GLY A 48 19.44 9.11 59.98
CA GLY A 48 19.10 8.30 61.19
C GLY A 48 20.32 7.57 61.73
N THR A 49 21.15 7.01 60.86
CA THR A 49 22.39 6.33 61.33
C THR A 49 23.46 7.30 61.82
N ALA A 50 23.59 8.49 61.23
CA ALA A 50 24.47 9.55 61.65
C ALA A 50 24.07 10.07 63.02
N SER A 51 22.78 10.29 63.31
CA SER A 51 22.27 10.70 64.59
C SER A 51 22.51 9.63 65.71
N ALA A 52 22.31 8.35 65.40
CA ALA A 52 22.57 7.24 66.25
C ALA A 52 24.08 7.12 66.61
N MET A 53 24.95 7.37 65.60
CA MET A 53 26.40 7.38 65.79
C MET A 53 26.87 8.50 66.67
N VAL A 54 26.31 9.71 66.50
CA VAL A 54 26.62 10.85 67.37
C VAL A 54 26.19 10.56 68.83
N MET A 55 25.01 10.00 69.03
CA MET A 55 24.51 9.62 70.32
C MET A 55 25.36 8.54 70.97
N MET A 56 25.86 7.57 70.24
CA MET A 56 26.71 6.48 70.70
C MET A 56 28.11 6.94 71.02
N LEU A 57 28.67 7.90 70.30
CA LEU A 57 29.96 8.55 70.66
C LEU A 57 29.87 9.41 71.93
N MET A 58 28.72 9.99 72.16
CA MET A 58 28.49 10.77 73.41
C MET A 58 28.29 9.88 74.67
N THR A 59 27.76 8.66 74.46
CA THR A 59 27.47 7.76 75.56
C THR A 59 28.60 6.75 75.86
N ASN A 60 29.46 6.46 74.92
CA ASN A 60 30.50 5.42 75.06
C ASN A 60 31.78 5.82 74.31
N SER A 61 32.72 6.47 75.05
CA SER A 61 33.96 7.03 74.50
C SER A 61 35.11 6.00 74.34
N GLY A 62 34.83 4.69 74.31
CA GLY A 62 35.82 3.63 74.20
C GLY A 62 35.96 3.04 72.78
N LEU A 63 36.99 2.20 72.58
CA LEU A 63 37.30 1.51 71.32
C LEU A 63 36.09 0.72 70.73
N THR A 64 35.24 0.20 71.61
CA THR A 64 34.02 -0.51 71.30
C THR A 64 32.96 0.38 70.64
N GLY A 65 32.81 1.64 71.08
CA GLY A 65 31.90 2.61 70.43
C GLY A 65 32.33 3.00 69.04
N MET A 66 33.63 3.09 68.81
CA MET A 66 34.21 3.39 67.50
C MET A 66 34.03 2.23 66.52
N LEU A 67 34.18 0.99 66.88
CA LEU A 67 33.99 -0.21 66.11
C LEU A 67 32.52 -0.43 65.74
N THR A 68 31.61 -0.28 66.69
CA THR A 68 30.16 -0.45 66.44
C THR A 68 29.61 0.68 65.55
N GLY A 69 30.03 1.93 65.79
CA GLY A 69 29.68 3.06 64.91
C GLY A 69 30.17 2.87 63.43
N GLY A 70 31.40 2.38 63.30
CA GLY A 70 31.97 2.02 62.00
C GLY A 70 31.19 0.93 61.28
N MET A 71 30.79 -0.13 62.02
CA MET A 71 29.94 -1.20 61.46
C MET A 71 28.56 -0.69 60.99
N PHE A 72 27.91 0.20 61.77
CA PHE A 72 26.65 0.82 61.39
C PHE A 72 26.79 1.67 60.14
N MET A 73 27.86 2.42 59.98
CA MET A 73 28.13 3.25 58.83
C MET A 73 28.34 2.39 57.57
N VAL A 74 29.15 1.34 57.64
CA VAL A 74 29.35 0.41 56.54
C VAL A 74 28.07 -0.32 56.14
N SER A 75 27.28 -0.75 57.09
CA SER A 75 26.00 -1.41 56.90
C SER A 75 24.99 -0.47 56.23
N SER A 76 24.91 0.78 56.63
CA SER A 76 24.05 1.81 56.08
C SER A 76 24.43 2.17 54.64
N LEU A 77 25.72 2.36 54.34
CA LEU A 77 26.23 2.59 52.99
C LEU A 77 25.95 1.39 52.08
N GLY A 78 26.16 0.17 52.62
CA GLY A 78 25.85 -1.07 51.91
C GLY A 78 24.37 -1.18 51.55
N PHE A 79 23.47 -0.83 52.49
CA PHE A 79 22.03 -0.84 52.27
C PHE A 79 21.61 0.16 51.18
N VAL A 80 22.13 1.38 51.19
CA VAL A 80 21.85 2.40 50.17
C VAL A 80 22.35 1.96 48.81
N ALA A 81 23.56 1.41 48.75
CA ALA A 81 24.13 0.90 47.48
C ALA A 81 23.30 -0.26 46.89
N VAL A 82 22.94 -1.24 47.73
CA VAL A 82 22.11 -2.38 47.30
C VAL A 82 20.73 -1.95 46.85
N ASN A 83 20.07 -1.05 47.59
CA ASN A 83 18.76 -0.55 47.19
C ASN A 83 18.83 0.27 45.87
N GLY A 84 19.83 1.13 45.73
CA GLY A 84 20.06 1.87 44.50
C GLY A 84 20.30 0.93 43.30
N PHE A 85 21.09 -0.10 43.49
CA PHE A 85 21.33 -1.11 42.44
C PHE A 85 20.08 -1.92 42.10
N ARG A 86 19.33 -2.38 43.11
CA ARG A 86 18.04 -3.07 42.92
C ARG A 86 17.05 -2.21 42.15
N GLN A 87 16.87 -0.97 42.55
CA GLN A 87 15.94 -0.04 41.92
C GLN A 87 16.30 0.22 40.44
N ARG A 88 17.61 0.43 40.18
CA ARG A 88 18.10 0.57 38.80
C ARG A 88 17.88 -0.70 37.97
N SER A 89 18.15 -1.86 38.56
CA SER A 89 17.92 -3.15 37.90
C SER A 89 16.44 -3.38 37.60
N GLN A 90 15.54 -3.07 38.51
CA GLN A 90 14.09 -3.17 38.29
C GLN A 90 13.61 -2.23 37.19
N ARG A 91 14.05 -0.96 37.19
CA ARG A 91 13.69 -0.01 36.12
C ARG A 91 14.12 -0.51 34.73
N MET A 92 15.35 -1.04 34.63
CA MET A 92 15.84 -1.62 33.36
C MET A 92 15.07 -2.86 32.97
N ALA A 93 14.68 -3.72 33.90
CA ALA A 93 13.86 -4.89 33.65
C ALA A 93 12.44 -4.51 33.20
N ASN A 94 11.82 -3.54 33.88
CA ASN A 94 10.49 -3.02 33.49
C ASN A 94 10.49 -2.42 32.06
N LEU A 95 11.51 -1.60 31.79
CA LEU A 95 11.66 -1.02 30.45
C LEU A 95 11.87 -2.11 29.37
N ALA A 96 12.69 -3.11 29.68
CA ALA A 96 12.91 -4.23 28.75
C ALA A 96 11.64 -5.06 28.52
N ALA A 97 10.81 -5.23 29.56
CA ALA A 97 9.51 -5.88 29.45
C ALA A 97 8.54 -5.06 28.58
N ALA A 98 8.41 -3.76 28.85
CA ALA A 98 7.56 -2.86 28.09
C ALA A 98 7.97 -2.78 26.60
N ARG A 99 9.28 -2.73 26.31
CA ARG A 99 9.80 -2.82 24.95
C ARG A 99 9.37 -4.11 24.23
N ARG A 100 9.52 -5.23 24.93
CA ARG A 100 9.18 -6.56 24.38
C ARG A 100 7.68 -6.65 24.08
N GLU A 101 6.85 -6.18 24.99
CA GLU A 101 5.41 -6.12 24.83
C GLU A 101 5.02 -5.24 23.63
N TYR A 102 5.58 -4.03 23.54
CA TYR A 102 5.31 -3.11 22.44
C TYR A 102 5.74 -3.67 21.09
N LEU A 103 6.91 -4.30 21.00
CA LEU A 103 7.37 -4.95 19.75
C LEU A 103 6.48 -6.13 19.37
N THR A 104 5.96 -6.89 20.34
CA THR A 104 4.99 -7.96 20.10
C THR A 104 3.66 -7.39 19.59
N TYR A 105 3.19 -6.29 20.17
CA TYR A 105 2.03 -5.55 19.66
C TYR A 105 2.23 -5.13 18.21
N LEU A 106 3.36 -4.49 17.87
CA LEU A 106 3.66 -4.11 16.48
C LEU A 106 3.72 -5.33 15.53
N ALA A 107 4.21 -6.46 15.99
CA ALA A 107 4.21 -7.71 15.21
C ALA A 107 2.79 -8.20 14.93
N GLY A 108 1.87 -8.08 15.90
CA GLY A 108 0.45 -8.38 15.73
C GLY A 108 -0.21 -7.46 14.69
N ILE A 109 -0.01 -6.15 14.81
CA ILE A 109 -0.53 -5.17 13.85
C ILE A 109 0.05 -5.40 12.44
N ARG A 110 1.33 -5.78 12.33
CA ARG A 110 1.96 -6.12 11.05
C ARG A 110 1.22 -7.24 10.32
N LYS A 111 0.73 -8.24 11.02
CA LYS A 111 -0.06 -9.32 10.42
C LYS A 111 -1.35 -8.80 9.81
N THR A 112 -2.07 -7.94 10.53
CA THR A 112 -3.32 -7.29 10.07
C THR A 112 -3.07 -6.43 8.85
N VAL A 113 -2.06 -5.54 8.90
CA VAL A 113 -1.69 -4.64 7.81
C VAL A 113 -1.27 -5.41 6.55
N ARG A 114 -0.46 -6.47 6.69
CA ARG A 114 -0.09 -7.32 5.56
C ARG A 114 -1.28 -8.06 4.95
N THR A 115 -2.21 -8.48 5.76
CA THR A 115 -3.44 -9.13 5.28
C THR A 115 -4.32 -8.14 4.52
N ALA A 116 -4.48 -6.92 5.03
CA ALA A 116 -5.18 -5.85 4.35
C ALA A 116 -4.52 -5.47 3.02
N GLY A 117 -3.19 -5.33 3.02
CA GLY A 117 -2.43 -5.03 1.80
C GLY A 117 -2.56 -6.14 0.74
N ARG A 118 -2.60 -7.42 1.15
CA ARG A 118 -2.88 -8.53 0.23
C ARG A 118 -4.29 -8.45 -0.35
N LYS A 119 -5.31 -8.19 0.48
CA LYS A 119 -6.69 -8.01 0.01
C LYS A 119 -6.81 -6.83 -0.95
N GLN A 120 -6.18 -5.70 -0.64
CA GLN A 120 -6.14 -4.54 -1.53
C GLN A 120 -5.46 -4.87 -2.87
N ARG A 121 -4.35 -5.60 -2.87
CA ARG A 121 -3.65 -6.02 -4.08
C ARG A 121 -4.51 -6.98 -4.91
N ASN A 122 -5.16 -7.95 -4.28
CA ASN A 122 -6.04 -8.88 -4.96
C ASN A 122 -7.22 -8.15 -5.62
N ALA A 123 -7.83 -7.17 -4.93
CA ALA A 123 -8.88 -6.34 -5.49
C ALA A 123 -8.40 -5.52 -6.71
N ALA A 124 -7.22 -4.92 -6.61
CA ALA A 124 -6.63 -4.16 -7.71
C ALA A 124 -6.26 -5.04 -8.91
N LEU A 125 -5.71 -6.24 -8.67
CA LEU A 125 -5.36 -7.20 -9.71
C LEU A 125 -6.59 -7.86 -10.34
N TRP A 126 -7.69 -7.97 -9.61
CA TRP A 126 -8.96 -8.41 -10.17
C TRP A 126 -9.47 -7.42 -11.23
N ASN A 127 -9.42 -6.13 -10.92
CA ASN A 127 -9.88 -5.07 -11.82
C ASN A 127 -8.88 -4.74 -12.93
N ALA A 128 -7.58 -4.86 -12.67
CA ALA A 128 -6.53 -4.56 -13.63
C ALA A 128 -5.43 -5.65 -13.59
N PRO A 129 -5.73 -6.85 -14.10
CA PRO A 129 -4.82 -7.98 -14.08
C PRO A 129 -3.58 -7.75 -14.95
N SER A 130 -2.62 -8.67 -14.85
CA SER A 130 -1.48 -8.68 -15.77
C SER A 130 -1.94 -8.94 -17.19
N PRO A 131 -1.30 -8.34 -18.23
CA PRO A 131 -1.58 -8.68 -19.62
C PRO A 131 -1.49 -10.18 -19.92
N SER A 132 -0.62 -10.91 -19.23
CA SER A 132 -0.49 -12.37 -19.35
C SER A 132 -1.73 -13.15 -18.90
N SER A 133 -2.59 -12.57 -18.09
CA SER A 133 -3.83 -13.22 -17.59
C SER A 133 -5.02 -12.98 -18.52
N LEU A 134 -4.90 -12.10 -19.52
CA LEU A 134 -6.02 -11.73 -20.40
C LEU A 134 -6.55 -12.91 -21.19
N THR A 135 -5.69 -13.84 -21.59
CA THR A 135 -6.10 -15.04 -22.32
C THR A 135 -7.07 -15.89 -21.52
N ALA A 136 -6.79 -16.10 -20.23
CA ALA A 136 -7.67 -16.83 -19.36
C ALA A 136 -9.01 -16.10 -19.14
N ILE A 137 -8.97 -14.77 -18.98
CA ILE A 137 -10.16 -13.94 -18.79
C ILE A 137 -11.04 -13.95 -20.05
N ALA A 138 -10.43 -13.92 -21.24
CA ALA A 138 -11.17 -13.99 -22.51
C ALA A 138 -11.92 -15.31 -22.69
N GLN A 139 -11.51 -16.36 -22.00
CA GLN A 139 -12.18 -17.67 -22.02
C GLN A 139 -13.32 -17.78 -20.98
N GLU A 140 -13.41 -16.83 -20.05
CA GLU A 140 -14.47 -16.76 -19.04
C GLU A 140 -15.64 -15.90 -19.56
N PRO A 141 -16.79 -16.51 -19.95
CA PRO A 141 -17.92 -15.76 -20.52
C PRO A 141 -18.46 -14.65 -19.63
N GLU A 142 -18.35 -14.83 -18.29
CA GLU A 142 -18.85 -13.88 -17.31
C GLU A 142 -17.95 -12.65 -17.13
N ARG A 143 -16.69 -12.74 -17.57
CA ARG A 143 -15.71 -11.66 -17.46
C ARG A 143 -15.34 -11.01 -18.79
N CYS A 144 -15.47 -11.76 -19.88
CA CYS A 144 -15.26 -11.22 -21.21
C CYS A 144 -16.36 -10.20 -21.52
N TRP A 145 -15.96 -8.99 -21.90
CA TRP A 145 -16.86 -7.86 -22.20
C TRP A 145 -17.73 -7.40 -21.03
N GLU A 146 -17.23 -7.55 -19.80
CA GLU A 146 -17.95 -7.17 -18.58
C GLU A 146 -18.11 -5.67 -18.38
N ARG A 147 -17.37 -4.81 -19.12
CA ARG A 147 -17.36 -3.36 -18.92
C ARG A 147 -18.16 -2.64 -19.99
N VAL A 148 -19.17 -1.92 -19.54
CA VAL A 148 -20.04 -1.12 -20.40
C VAL A 148 -19.84 0.38 -20.15
N PRO A 149 -20.29 1.28 -21.06
CA PRO A 149 -20.08 2.73 -20.93
C PRO A 149 -20.58 3.36 -19.62
N ALA A 150 -21.54 2.73 -18.94
CA ALA A 150 -22.06 3.18 -17.65
C ALA A 150 -21.16 2.87 -16.47
N ASP A 151 -20.18 1.99 -16.63
CA ASP A 151 -19.28 1.59 -15.56
C ASP A 151 -18.19 2.63 -15.30
N ASP A 152 -17.83 2.81 -14.03
CA ASP A 152 -16.76 3.72 -13.61
C ASP A 152 -15.39 3.32 -14.19
N ASP A 153 -15.16 2.04 -14.41
CA ASP A 153 -13.92 1.48 -14.93
C ASP A 153 -13.93 1.22 -16.45
N PHE A 154 -14.97 1.69 -17.14
CA PHE A 154 -15.02 1.66 -18.61
C PHE A 154 -13.83 2.44 -19.19
N MET A 155 -13.13 1.88 -20.17
CA MET A 155 -11.94 2.45 -20.83
C MET A 155 -10.77 2.79 -19.87
N ILE A 156 -10.75 2.22 -18.67
CA ILE A 156 -9.57 2.26 -17.82
C ILE A 156 -8.68 1.07 -18.16
N LEU A 157 -7.55 1.35 -18.81
CA LEU A 157 -6.58 0.35 -19.26
C LEU A 157 -5.30 0.41 -18.44
N ARG A 158 -4.84 -0.75 -18.01
CA ARG A 158 -3.57 -0.85 -17.27
C ARG A 158 -2.40 -0.56 -18.21
N CYS A 159 -1.57 0.39 -17.85
CA CYS A 159 -0.36 0.77 -18.57
C CYS A 159 0.94 0.58 -17.77
N GLY A 160 0.85 0.21 -16.50
CA GLY A 160 2.03 0.03 -15.68
C GLY A 160 1.75 -0.39 -14.25
N THR A 161 2.70 -0.07 -13.38
CA THR A 161 2.58 -0.25 -11.93
C THR A 161 3.01 1.02 -11.22
N HIS A 162 2.41 1.26 -10.05
CA HIS A 162 2.73 2.41 -9.22
C HIS A 162 2.65 2.06 -7.73
N SER A 163 2.94 3.04 -6.89
CA SER A 163 2.80 2.93 -5.44
C SER A 163 1.52 3.64 -5.00
N VAL A 164 0.73 2.97 -4.18
CA VAL A 164 -0.52 3.52 -3.63
C VAL A 164 -0.50 3.51 -2.10
N PRO A 165 -1.23 4.38 -1.44
CA PRO A 165 -1.44 4.29 0.00
C PRO A 165 -2.10 2.97 0.38
N LEU A 166 -1.79 2.47 1.57
CA LEU A 166 -2.51 1.33 2.14
C LEU A 166 -3.99 1.71 2.34
N CYS A 167 -4.90 0.79 2.06
CA CYS A 167 -6.35 1.00 2.24
C CYS A 167 -6.77 1.21 3.70
N LEU A 168 -5.98 0.70 4.67
CA LEU A 168 -6.12 1.02 6.08
C LEU A 168 -5.24 2.22 6.41
N GLN A 169 -5.86 3.30 6.86
CA GLN A 169 -5.12 4.49 7.31
C GLN A 169 -4.40 4.17 8.63
N LEU A 170 -3.08 4.25 8.60
CA LEU A 170 -2.26 4.12 9.81
C LEU A 170 -2.11 5.51 10.44
N GLU A 171 -2.69 5.71 11.61
CA GLU A 171 -2.61 6.96 12.36
C GLU A 171 -1.61 6.82 13.51
N SER A 172 -0.79 7.87 13.70
CA SER A 172 0.06 7.98 14.88
C SER A 172 -0.81 8.36 16.08
N PRO A 173 -0.57 7.79 17.27
CA PRO A 173 -1.22 8.24 18.48
C PRO A 173 -0.77 9.67 18.84
N GLU A 174 -1.49 10.32 19.72
CA GLU A 174 -0.99 11.50 20.41
C GLU A 174 0.26 11.09 21.23
N LEU A 175 1.39 11.70 20.90
CA LEU A 175 2.67 11.36 21.50
C LEU A 175 3.02 12.40 22.57
N PRO A 176 3.47 11.97 23.75
CA PRO A 176 4.14 12.85 24.71
C PRO A 176 5.45 13.39 24.10
N PRO A 177 6.10 14.37 24.73
CA PRO A 177 7.38 14.88 24.26
C PRO A 177 8.39 13.77 23.96
N LEU A 178 9.07 13.83 22.83
CA LEU A 178 9.99 12.77 22.36
C LEU A 178 11.05 12.38 23.40
N ALA A 179 11.44 13.32 24.25
CA ALA A 179 12.42 13.09 25.33
C ALA A 179 11.91 12.11 26.42
N GLN A 180 10.60 11.93 26.52
CA GLN A 180 9.98 11.02 27.48
C GLN A 180 9.72 9.63 26.92
N LEU A 181 9.86 9.43 25.63
CA LEU A 181 9.63 8.15 24.98
C LEU A 181 10.87 7.27 24.96
N ASP A 182 10.65 5.95 25.05
CA ASP A 182 11.73 5.00 24.80
C ASP A 182 12.19 5.09 23.33
N PRO A 183 13.45 5.48 23.05
CA PRO A 183 13.91 5.73 21.68
C PRO A 183 13.89 4.49 20.79
N VAL A 184 14.04 3.30 21.37
CA VAL A 184 14.01 2.04 20.62
C VAL A 184 12.60 1.75 20.12
N SER A 185 11.61 1.85 21.00
CA SER A 185 10.21 1.61 20.67
C SER A 185 9.65 2.71 19.75
N ALA A 186 10.00 3.97 19.99
CA ALA A 186 9.60 5.09 19.15
C ALA A 186 10.16 4.96 17.71
N SER A 187 11.45 4.61 17.58
CA SER A 187 12.04 4.37 16.25
C SER A 187 11.45 3.15 15.56
N ALA A 188 11.09 2.10 16.30
CA ALA A 188 10.41 0.94 15.75
C ALA A 188 9.01 1.29 15.22
N ALA A 189 8.23 2.09 15.97
CA ALA A 189 6.93 2.59 15.53
C ALA A 189 7.04 3.45 14.27
N HIS A 190 7.98 4.37 14.25
CA HIS A 190 8.21 5.24 13.09
C HIS A 190 8.59 4.43 11.84
N ARG A 191 9.53 3.50 11.95
CA ARG A 191 9.92 2.60 10.85
C ARG A 191 8.75 1.72 10.39
N PHE A 192 7.93 1.25 11.33
CA PHE A 192 6.73 0.48 11.02
C PHE A 192 5.76 1.30 10.17
N MET A 193 5.47 2.54 10.56
CA MET A 193 4.60 3.46 9.81
C MET A 193 5.12 3.69 8.39
N LEU A 194 6.39 4.04 8.25
CA LEU A 194 7.02 4.29 6.94
C LEU A 194 6.97 3.05 6.03
N ALA A 195 7.28 1.87 6.59
CA ALA A 195 7.34 0.63 5.82
C ALA A 195 5.97 0.13 5.35
N HIS A 196 4.90 0.51 6.03
CA HIS A 196 3.55 0.00 5.75
C HIS A 196 2.57 1.05 5.24
N LYS A 197 2.96 2.32 5.14
CA LYS A 197 2.12 3.40 4.62
C LYS A 197 1.75 3.20 3.15
N THR A 198 2.63 2.56 2.38
CA THR A 198 2.55 2.49 0.93
C THR A 198 2.69 1.05 0.45
N LEU A 199 1.87 0.66 -0.52
CA LEU A 199 1.99 -0.58 -1.27
C LEU A 199 2.64 -0.30 -2.62
N HIS A 200 3.71 -1.03 -2.92
CA HIS A 200 4.42 -0.93 -4.18
C HIS A 200 3.93 -1.96 -5.20
N ASN A 201 4.23 -1.72 -6.49
CA ASN A 201 3.89 -2.62 -7.59
C ASN A 201 2.38 -2.90 -7.70
N MET A 202 1.56 -1.88 -7.46
CA MET A 202 0.13 -1.93 -7.69
C MET A 202 -0.17 -1.59 -9.15
N PRO A 203 -1.18 -2.21 -9.79
CA PRO A 203 -1.53 -1.89 -11.17
C PRO A 203 -1.89 -0.42 -11.31
N TYR A 204 -1.38 0.22 -12.36
CA TYR A 204 -1.70 1.58 -12.74
C TYR A 204 -2.46 1.57 -14.06
N GLY A 205 -3.65 2.14 -14.05
CA GLY A 205 -4.52 2.29 -15.21
C GLY A 205 -4.69 3.76 -15.60
N ILE A 206 -4.80 3.99 -16.90
CA ILE A 206 -5.16 5.29 -17.47
C ILE A 206 -6.61 5.25 -17.96
N ASP A 207 -7.41 6.23 -17.57
CA ASP A 207 -8.77 6.42 -18.09
C ASP A 207 -8.70 7.17 -19.44
N LEU A 208 -8.86 6.42 -20.52
CA LEU A 208 -8.76 6.98 -21.88
C LEU A 208 -9.87 7.97 -22.20
N ARG A 209 -11.00 7.97 -21.47
CA ARG A 209 -12.09 8.95 -21.66
C ARG A 209 -11.67 10.37 -21.30
N LYS A 210 -10.68 10.52 -20.43
CA LYS A 210 -10.20 11.82 -19.95
C LYS A 210 -9.24 12.51 -20.91
N TYR A 211 -8.71 11.78 -21.90
CA TYR A 211 -7.66 12.26 -22.78
C TYR A 211 -8.06 12.14 -24.24
N LYS A 212 -7.91 13.23 -24.99
CA LYS A 212 -8.09 13.20 -26.47
C LYS A 212 -6.94 12.51 -27.17
N ARG A 213 -5.74 12.53 -26.54
CA ARG A 213 -4.51 11.96 -27.09
C ARG A 213 -3.65 11.42 -25.97
N VAL A 214 -3.11 10.24 -26.16
CA VAL A 214 -2.13 9.61 -25.28
C VAL A 214 -0.91 9.26 -26.13
N GLU A 215 0.27 9.68 -25.71
CA GLU A 215 1.53 9.38 -26.36
C GLU A 215 2.35 8.39 -25.55
N LEU A 216 2.87 7.36 -26.21
CA LEU A 216 3.78 6.40 -25.62
C LEU A 216 5.20 6.73 -26.09
N LEU A 217 6.03 7.25 -25.19
CA LEU A 217 7.41 7.62 -25.48
C LEU A 217 8.37 6.61 -24.84
N GLY A 218 9.39 6.20 -25.60
CA GLY A 218 10.40 5.28 -25.10
C GLY A 218 10.99 4.39 -26.19
N ASN A 219 11.56 3.27 -25.75
CA ASN A 219 12.09 2.26 -26.69
C ASN A 219 10.96 1.68 -27.53
N GLU A 220 11.17 1.55 -28.83
CA GLU A 220 10.16 1.09 -29.81
C GLU A 220 9.53 -0.25 -29.44
N SER A 221 10.35 -1.23 -29.09
CA SER A 221 9.86 -2.58 -28.70
C SER A 221 8.94 -2.51 -27.49
N GLN A 222 9.29 -1.70 -26.48
CA GLN A 222 8.52 -1.55 -25.24
C GLN A 222 7.23 -0.78 -25.47
N THR A 223 7.27 0.30 -26.23
CA THR A 223 6.08 1.10 -26.55
C THR A 223 5.07 0.32 -27.39
N GLN A 224 5.55 -0.46 -28.36
CA GLN A 224 4.72 -1.36 -29.14
C GLN A 224 4.11 -2.48 -28.28
N ALA A 225 4.91 -3.08 -27.39
CA ALA A 225 4.41 -4.11 -26.47
C ALA A 225 3.32 -3.55 -25.55
N LEU A 226 3.50 -2.32 -25.03
CA LEU A 226 2.49 -1.66 -24.23
C LEU A 226 1.23 -1.34 -25.03
N ALA A 227 1.35 -0.81 -26.26
CA ALA A 227 0.22 -0.53 -27.11
C ALA A 227 -0.60 -1.81 -27.42
N ARG A 228 0.08 -2.92 -27.76
CA ARG A 228 -0.56 -4.22 -27.96
C ARG A 228 -1.28 -4.69 -26.68
N ALA A 229 -0.64 -4.58 -25.53
CA ALA A 229 -1.25 -4.95 -24.25
C ALA A 229 -2.50 -4.11 -23.94
N MET A 230 -2.50 -2.81 -24.25
CA MET A 230 -3.66 -1.94 -24.08
C MET A 230 -4.79 -2.30 -25.06
N ILE A 231 -4.48 -2.58 -26.32
CA ILE A 231 -5.47 -3.03 -27.31
C ILE A 231 -6.10 -4.35 -26.87
N CYS A 232 -5.30 -5.32 -26.43
CA CYS A 232 -5.83 -6.61 -25.94
C CYS A 232 -6.73 -6.41 -24.71
N GLN A 233 -6.35 -5.52 -23.80
CA GLN A 233 -7.19 -5.19 -22.65
C GLN A 233 -8.52 -4.56 -23.10
N ALA A 234 -8.48 -3.59 -24.01
CA ALA A 234 -9.67 -2.97 -24.53
C ALA A 234 -10.61 -4.01 -25.17
N ALA A 235 -10.05 -4.95 -25.93
CA ALA A 235 -10.81 -5.98 -26.60
C ALA A 235 -11.39 -7.07 -25.67
N VAL A 236 -10.72 -7.36 -24.56
CA VAL A 236 -11.20 -8.36 -23.58
C VAL A 236 -12.26 -7.77 -22.66
N TRP A 237 -12.08 -6.51 -22.24
CA TRP A 237 -12.96 -5.90 -21.25
C TRP A 237 -14.23 -5.26 -21.82
N HIS A 238 -14.21 -4.81 -23.08
CA HIS A 238 -15.30 -4.01 -23.64
C HIS A 238 -15.93 -4.72 -24.83
N PRO A 239 -17.26 -4.65 -24.99
CA PRO A 239 -17.93 -5.14 -26.19
C PRO A 239 -17.51 -4.36 -27.44
N ALA A 240 -17.47 -5.04 -28.56
CA ALA A 240 -17.10 -4.41 -29.84
C ALA A 240 -18.05 -3.28 -30.27
N GLU A 241 -19.29 -3.28 -29.80
CA GLU A 241 -20.27 -2.22 -30.02
C GLU A 241 -19.92 -0.92 -29.30
N CYS A 242 -19.24 -1.04 -28.13
CA CYS A 242 -18.90 0.11 -27.29
C CYS A 242 -17.47 0.63 -27.53
N CYS A 243 -16.58 -0.25 -28.02
CA CYS A 243 -15.16 0.06 -28.21
C CYS A 243 -14.70 -0.39 -29.60
N ARG A 244 -14.13 0.51 -30.40
CA ARG A 244 -13.55 0.22 -31.70
C ARG A 244 -12.05 0.45 -31.70
N VAL A 245 -11.33 -0.36 -32.44
CA VAL A 245 -9.88 -0.30 -32.56
C VAL A 245 -9.52 -0.07 -34.03
N LEU A 246 -9.07 1.13 -34.35
CA LEU A 246 -8.48 1.45 -35.64
C LEU A 246 -6.95 1.54 -35.45
N VAL A 247 -6.22 0.91 -36.37
CA VAL A 247 -4.75 0.98 -36.36
C VAL A 247 -4.29 1.62 -37.67
N LEU A 248 -3.51 2.71 -37.51
CA LEU A 248 -2.76 3.32 -38.59
C LEU A 248 -1.29 2.98 -38.38
N ALA A 249 -0.70 2.22 -39.28
CA ALA A 249 0.70 1.85 -39.21
C ALA A 249 1.40 2.17 -40.53
N SER A 250 2.69 2.51 -40.49
CA SER A 250 3.49 2.65 -41.71
C SER A 250 3.55 1.32 -42.50
N ALA A 251 3.70 1.39 -43.79
CA ALA A 251 3.64 0.22 -44.68
C ALA A 251 4.66 -0.88 -44.31
N ASP A 252 5.85 -0.48 -43.88
CA ASP A 252 6.93 -1.36 -43.40
C ASP A 252 6.61 -2.09 -42.06
N ARG A 253 5.67 -1.54 -41.28
CA ARG A 253 5.25 -2.08 -39.98
C ARG A 253 3.89 -2.75 -39.99
N MET A 254 3.19 -2.70 -41.07
CA MET A 254 1.83 -3.25 -41.21
C MET A 254 1.75 -4.70 -40.73
N GLY A 255 2.71 -5.54 -41.14
CA GLY A 255 2.75 -6.96 -40.73
C GLY A 255 2.80 -7.20 -39.24
N GLN A 256 3.33 -6.24 -38.47
CA GLN A 256 3.36 -6.33 -37.00
C GLN A 256 2.00 -6.13 -36.37
N TRP A 257 1.03 -5.57 -37.08
CA TRP A 257 -0.29 -5.21 -36.57
C TRP A 257 -1.42 -6.06 -37.22
N GLU A 258 -1.12 -6.97 -38.15
CA GLU A 258 -2.13 -7.80 -38.83
C GLU A 258 -2.99 -8.63 -37.86
N TRP A 259 -2.45 -8.98 -36.71
CA TRP A 259 -3.20 -9.73 -35.70
C TRP A 259 -4.45 -9.00 -35.19
N VAL A 260 -4.54 -7.66 -35.29
CA VAL A 260 -5.73 -6.90 -34.85
C VAL A 260 -6.96 -7.25 -35.68
N ARG A 261 -6.79 -7.76 -36.92
CA ARG A 261 -7.88 -8.26 -37.77
C ARG A 261 -8.65 -9.43 -37.14
N LEU A 262 -8.02 -10.15 -36.22
CA LEU A 262 -8.66 -11.23 -35.47
C LEU A 262 -9.64 -10.72 -34.40
N LEU A 263 -9.53 -9.44 -34.05
CA LEU A 263 -10.40 -8.83 -33.06
C LEU A 263 -11.72 -8.35 -33.69
N PRO A 264 -12.87 -8.65 -33.08
CA PRO A 264 -14.16 -8.13 -33.55
C PRO A 264 -14.23 -6.59 -33.48
N HIS A 265 -13.40 -5.97 -32.65
CA HIS A 265 -13.28 -4.52 -32.48
C HIS A 265 -12.64 -3.80 -33.64
N ASN A 266 -11.95 -4.52 -34.52
CA ASN A 266 -11.28 -3.97 -35.71
C ASN A 266 -12.12 -4.08 -36.96
N ARG A 267 -13.32 -4.69 -36.90
CA ARG A 267 -14.19 -4.86 -38.06
C ARG A 267 -14.96 -3.58 -38.35
N VAL A 268 -15.10 -3.25 -39.66
CA VAL A 268 -15.99 -2.18 -40.14
C VAL A 268 -17.43 -2.67 -40.06
N LEU A 269 -18.34 -1.84 -39.51
CA LEU A 269 -19.76 -2.19 -39.37
C LEU A 269 -20.60 -1.94 -40.64
N ASN A 270 -20.07 -1.19 -41.58
CA ASN A 270 -20.85 -0.78 -42.75
C ASN A 270 -20.72 -1.81 -43.89
N GLU A 271 -21.85 -2.40 -44.27
CA GLU A 271 -21.91 -3.38 -45.35
C GLU A 271 -21.39 -2.84 -46.72
N LYS A 272 -21.46 -1.53 -46.94
CA LYS A 272 -20.88 -0.90 -48.16
C LYS A 272 -19.38 -1.09 -48.31
N TYR A 273 -18.64 -1.27 -47.20
CA TYR A 273 -17.20 -1.56 -47.25
C TYR A 273 -16.91 -3.05 -47.42
N LEU A 274 -17.89 -3.92 -47.22
CA LEU A 274 -17.78 -5.35 -47.49
C LEU A 274 -17.84 -5.65 -49.02
N GLU A 275 -18.43 -4.76 -49.82
CA GLU A 275 -18.61 -4.93 -51.28
C GLU A 275 -17.50 -4.32 -52.14
N GLY A 276 -16.29 -4.13 -51.62
CA GLY A 276 -15.11 -4.01 -52.50
C GLY A 276 -14.64 -2.63 -52.90
N THR A 277 -15.03 -1.55 -52.26
CA THR A 277 -14.56 -0.19 -52.60
C THR A 277 -13.28 0.25 -51.90
N TYR A 278 -12.90 -0.41 -50.81
CA TYR A 278 -11.63 -0.21 -50.10
C TYR A 278 -10.92 -1.56 -49.93
N ASN A 279 -9.95 -1.86 -50.76
CA ASN A 279 -9.01 -3.00 -50.70
C ASN A 279 -9.54 -4.34 -50.17
N GLY A 280 -10.81 -4.65 -50.31
CA GLY A 280 -11.43 -5.95 -50.02
C GLY A 280 -11.44 -6.42 -48.57
N HIS A 281 -11.08 -5.59 -47.62
CA HIS A 281 -10.90 -5.99 -46.22
C HIS A 281 -11.78 -5.12 -45.32
N GLY A 282 -12.87 -5.62 -44.82
CA GLY A 282 -13.75 -4.96 -43.83
C GLY A 282 -13.10 -4.74 -42.47
N PHE A 283 -11.82 -4.30 -42.43
CA PHE A 283 -11.03 -4.11 -41.23
C PHE A 283 -10.51 -2.68 -41.10
N MET A 284 -10.43 -2.18 -39.88
CA MET A 284 -9.90 -0.85 -39.54
C MET A 284 -8.38 -0.90 -39.33
N LEU A 285 -7.63 -1.36 -40.31
CA LEU A 285 -6.17 -1.42 -40.34
C LEU A 285 -5.68 -0.85 -41.65
N THR A 286 -4.99 0.30 -41.63
CA THR A 286 -4.54 0.98 -42.84
C THR A 286 -3.17 1.63 -42.68
N SER A 287 -2.48 1.88 -43.79
CA SER A 287 -1.26 2.71 -43.84
C SER A 287 -1.54 4.12 -44.39
N ASN A 288 -2.75 4.39 -44.82
CA ASN A 288 -3.12 5.64 -45.47
C ASN A 288 -3.97 6.53 -44.55
N VAL A 289 -3.46 7.71 -44.21
CA VAL A 289 -4.14 8.67 -43.31
C VAL A 289 -5.51 9.10 -43.89
N ARG A 290 -5.66 9.20 -45.22
CA ARG A 290 -6.93 9.60 -45.83
C ARG A 290 -8.04 8.57 -45.65
N GLU A 291 -7.67 7.30 -45.55
CA GLU A 291 -8.63 6.22 -45.26
C GLU A 291 -9.10 6.28 -43.82
N VAL A 292 -8.24 6.74 -42.89
CA VAL A 292 -8.61 6.90 -41.47
C VAL A 292 -9.77 7.87 -41.29
N ASP A 293 -9.73 9.02 -41.98
CA ASP A 293 -10.80 10.01 -41.91
C ASP A 293 -12.13 9.47 -42.41
N ALA A 294 -12.08 8.69 -43.47
CA ALA A 294 -13.29 8.03 -44.05
C ALA A 294 -13.83 6.97 -43.07
N LEU A 295 -12.98 6.11 -42.52
CA LEU A 295 -13.37 5.06 -41.59
C LEU A 295 -13.94 5.62 -40.26
N ILE A 296 -13.31 6.65 -39.69
CA ILE A 296 -13.77 7.29 -38.46
C ILE A 296 -15.09 8.05 -38.70
N GLY A 297 -15.19 8.80 -39.79
CA GLY A 297 -16.39 9.59 -40.11
C GLY A 297 -17.63 8.71 -40.21
N GLU A 298 -17.54 7.59 -40.88
CA GLU A 298 -18.66 6.65 -41.03
C GLU A 298 -19.00 5.95 -39.70
N GLU A 299 -18.02 5.55 -38.93
CA GLU A 299 -18.22 4.92 -37.60
C GLU A 299 -18.93 5.88 -36.63
N VAL A 300 -18.51 7.15 -36.58
CA VAL A 300 -19.13 8.18 -35.74
C VAL A 300 -20.57 8.46 -36.19
N LEU A 301 -20.82 8.57 -37.50
CA LEU A 301 -22.17 8.78 -38.04
C LEU A 301 -23.09 7.59 -37.75
N SER A 302 -22.58 6.38 -37.81
CA SER A 302 -23.36 5.16 -37.50
C SER A 302 -23.78 5.11 -36.02
N ARG A 303 -22.93 5.57 -35.11
CA ARG A 303 -23.23 5.64 -33.67
C ARG A 303 -24.28 6.69 -33.34
N ASN A 304 -24.18 7.89 -33.92
CA ASN A 304 -25.15 8.96 -33.71
C ASN A 304 -26.56 8.61 -34.20
N ARG A 305 -26.70 7.64 -35.13
CA ARG A 305 -28.01 7.18 -35.58
C ARG A 305 -28.65 6.11 -34.70
N ARG A 306 -27.89 5.52 -33.79
CA ARG A 306 -28.35 4.46 -32.87
C ARG A 306 -28.62 4.97 -31.44
N ALA A 307 -28.17 6.19 -31.10
CA ALA A 307 -28.47 6.90 -29.87
C ALA A 307 -29.77 7.70 -30.01
#